data_9a21220bc486da2854f07a5d41d21764
#
_entry.id   9a21220bc486da2854f07a5d41d21764
#
_cell.length_a   1.000
_cell.length_b   1.000
_cell.length_c   1.000
_cell.angle_alpha   90.00
_cell.angle_beta   90.00
_cell.angle_gamma   90.00
#
_symmetry.space_group_name_H-M   'P 1'
#
loop_
_entity.id
_entity.type
_entity.pdbx_description
1 polymer ?
#
loop_
_entity_poly.entity_id
_entity_poly.type
_entity_poly.pdbx_seq_one_letter_code
_entity_poly.pdbx_strand_id
1 'polypeptide(L)'
;GEGVALGLVDVAVMEDFVASQNRHGLAVEIVDARRIRELHPHVTDRVIASTYSARDSQVNPMLLMKGFFLGATAKGLTFLRRSRPESLSPRNGRWEIKLSTGETLETGSVVNAAGAWANEICGLLGLEFPIAPRKGQVLVTEQLPPLGATNVWSAQYIVSKLRPAGVPAPGAAPWMSGPEEARKAADFGLGFAFTGTHSGNYLIGSTRENAGFDKTTVPEALGLLARQVIHYFPVMKDVHFIRTFAGLRPSTPDGMPVIGEVPGFPGFFMAAGHEGDGIALSPITGRVTADLVEGRKPEFSLESFRPERFLEGQGDLDEAASG
;
A
#
# COMPACT_ATOMS: atom_id res chain seq x y z
N GLY A 1 15.28 0.64 -3.21
CA GLY A 1 15.01 1.88 -2.50
C GLY A 1 15.94 2.06 -1.32
N GLU A 2 16.13 3.29 -0.94
CA GLU A 2 17.06 3.65 0.14
C GLU A 2 16.31 4.33 1.27
N GLY A 3 16.49 3.82 2.50
CA GLY A 3 16.01 4.45 3.73
C GLY A 3 17.08 5.41 4.28
N VAL A 4 16.94 6.71 4.04
CA VAL A 4 17.91 7.72 4.47
C VAL A 4 17.72 8.07 5.94
N ALA A 5 18.78 7.96 6.75
CA ALA A 5 18.83 8.35 8.15
C ALA A 5 19.54 9.71 8.36
N LEU A 6 18.96 10.53 9.22
CA LEU A 6 19.51 11.82 9.63
C LEU A 6 19.91 11.87 11.11
N GLY A 7 19.75 10.77 11.84
CA GLY A 7 20.11 10.67 13.25
C GLY A 7 20.57 9.28 13.67
N LEU A 8 21.39 9.18 14.73
CA LEU A 8 21.95 7.92 15.23
C LEU A 8 20.86 6.95 15.71
N VAL A 9 19.76 7.44 16.22
CA VAL A 9 18.61 6.60 16.65
C VAL A 9 17.98 5.91 15.44
N ASP A 10 17.93 6.58 14.28
CA ASP A 10 17.43 5.99 13.04
C ASP A 10 18.35 4.86 12.56
N VAL A 11 19.67 4.97 12.75
CA VAL A 11 20.66 3.95 12.34
C VAL A 11 20.42 2.64 13.08
N ALA A 12 20.24 2.66 14.39
CA ALA A 12 20.01 1.44 15.18
C ALA A 12 18.75 0.68 14.71
N VAL A 13 17.67 1.42 14.42
CA VAL A 13 16.44 0.80 13.88
C VAL A 13 16.67 0.23 12.47
N MET A 14 17.53 0.88 11.67
CA MET A 14 17.90 0.38 10.34
C MET A 14 18.75 -0.88 10.42
N GLU A 15 19.65 -1.00 11.40
CA GLU A 15 20.46 -2.20 11.63
C GLU A 15 19.56 -3.41 11.93
N ASP A 16 18.59 -3.26 12.83
CA ASP A 16 17.61 -4.30 13.14
C ASP A 16 16.77 -4.67 11.91
N PHE A 17 16.33 -3.67 11.15
CA PHE A 17 15.58 -3.87 9.90
C PHE A 17 16.42 -4.67 8.88
N VAL A 18 17.66 -4.25 8.61
CA VAL A 18 18.57 -4.92 7.68
C VAL A 18 18.85 -6.35 8.12
N ALA A 19 19.12 -6.57 9.41
CA ALA A 19 19.32 -7.91 9.96
C ALA A 19 18.06 -8.80 9.76
N SER A 20 16.88 -8.24 9.95
CA SER A 20 15.62 -8.94 9.70
C SER A 20 15.45 -9.31 8.22
N GLN A 21 15.65 -8.35 7.31
CA GLN A 21 15.52 -8.58 5.87
C GLN A 21 16.49 -9.66 5.37
N ASN A 22 17.74 -9.62 5.83
CA ASN A 22 18.77 -10.59 5.44
C ASN A 22 18.49 -12.02 5.95
N ARG A 23 17.85 -12.16 7.13
CA ARG A 23 17.37 -13.48 7.61
C ARG A 23 16.32 -14.10 6.68
N HIS A 24 15.58 -13.27 5.92
CA HIS A 24 14.60 -13.72 4.92
C HIS A 24 15.19 -13.82 3.51
N GLY A 25 16.52 -13.76 3.36
CA GLY A 25 17.20 -13.92 2.06
C GLY A 25 17.17 -12.68 1.17
N LEU A 26 16.80 -11.52 1.71
CA LEU A 26 16.88 -10.25 1.00
C LEU A 26 18.29 -9.67 1.18
N ALA A 27 18.92 -9.26 0.07
CA ALA A 27 20.24 -8.63 0.12
C ALA A 27 20.09 -7.13 0.37
N VAL A 28 20.13 -6.75 1.64
CA VAL A 28 20.05 -5.34 2.09
C VAL A 28 21.31 -5.03 2.90
N GLU A 29 21.88 -3.86 2.70
CA GLU A 29 23.07 -3.38 3.42
C GLU A 29 22.87 -1.97 3.96
N ILE A 30 23.67 -1.60 4.94
CA ILE A 30 23.78 -0.21 5.38
C ILE A 30 24.96 0.42 4.66
N VAL A 31 24.72 1.57 4.05
CA VAL A 31 25.72 2.36 3.34
C VAL A 31 25.97 3.69 4.05
N ASP A 32 27.21 4.16 3.98
CA ASP A 32 27.64 5.41 4.60
C ASP A 32 27.25 6.65 3.77
N ALA A 33 27.41 7.83 4.37
CA ALA A 33 27.10 9.11 3.75
C ALA A 33 27.87 9.37 2.44
N ARG A 34 29.06 8.80 2.26
CA ARG A 34 29.84 8.92 1.03
C ARG A 34 29.13 8.16 -0.10
N ARG A 35 28.78 6.92 0.15
CA ARG A 35 28.08 6.08 -0.84
C ARG A 35 26.72 6.65 -1.23
N ILE A 36 25.98 7.21 -0.27
CA ILE A 36 24.71 7.87 -0.53
C ILE A 36 24.88 9.06 -1.47
N ARG A 37 25.90 9.90 -1.26
CA ARG A 37 26.18 11.05 -2.14
C ARG A 37 26.62 10.63 -3.55
N GLU A 38 27.27 9.48 -3.69
CA GLU A 38 27.57 8.91 -5.01
C GLU A 38 26.26 8.53 -5.76
N LEU A 39 25.30 7.96 -5.05
CA LEU A 39 24.00 7.53 -5.60
C LEU A 39 23.04 8.70 -5.78
N HIS A 40 23.07 9.66 -4.87
CA HIS A 40 22.22 10.84 -4.82
C HIS A 40 23.03 12.13 -4.61
N PRO A 41 23.63 12.70 -5.65
CA PRO A 41 24.48 13.88 -5.51
C PRO A 41 23.80 15.12 -4.94
N HIS A 42 22.48 15.16 -4.98
CA HIS A 42 21.66 16.28 -4.52
C HIS A 42 21.03 16.06 -3.12
N VAL A 43 21.35 14.94 -2.46
CA VAL A 43 20.88 14.69 -1.09
C VAL A 43 21.55 15.67 -0.10
N THR A 44 20.87 16.00 0.98
CA THR A 44 21.41 16.88 2.04
C THR A 44 22.72 16.34 2.63
N ASP A 45 23.65 17.23 2.97
CA ASP A 45 24.91 16.89 3.63
C ASP A 45 24.74 16.31 5.05
N ARG A 46 23.53 16.44 5.62
CA ARG A 46 23.18 15.92 6.95
C ARG A 46 22.95 14.43 6.99
N VAL A 47 22.86 13.76 5.84
CA VAL A 47 22.67 12.30 5.79
C VAL A 47 23.89 11.61 6.39
N ILE A 48 23.67 10.62 7.26
CA ILE A 48 24.73 9.87 7.95
C ILE A 48 24.80 8.42 7.51
N ALA A 49 23.68 7.81 7.20
CA ALA A 49 23.59 6.43 6.73
C ALA A 49 22.33 6.21 5.89
N SER A 50 22.26 5.11 5.16
CA SER A 50 21.07 4.64 4.47
C SER A 50 21.06 3.12 4.40
N THR A 51 19.86 2.52 4.31
CA THR A 51 19.74 1.16 3.81
C THR A 51 19.80 1.16 2.28
N TYR A 52 20.38 0.15 1.69
CA TYR A 52 20.47 -0.03 0.24
C TYR A 52 20.17 -1.47 -0.16
N SER A 53 19.39 -1.65 -1.20
CA SER A 53 19.19 -2.94 -1.84
C SER A 53 19.27 -2.80 -3.35
N ALA A 54 20.21 -3.49 -3.97
CA ALA A 54 20.36 -3.55 -5.42
C ALA A 54 19.23 -4.30 -6.12
N ARG A 55 18.43 -5.09 -5.37
CA ARG A 55 17.28 -5.83 -5.89
C ARG A 55 15.98 -5.05 -5.83
N ASP A 56 15.97 -3.92 -5.12
CA ASP A 56 14.77 -3.09 -5.06
C ASP A 56 14.53 -2.42 -6.41
N SER A 57 13.27 -2.31 -6.78
CA SER A 57 12.88 -1.86 -8.11
C SER A 57 11.63 -1.02 -8.05
N GLN A 58 11.43 -0.24 -9.09
CA GLN A 58 10.21 0.53 -9.29
C GLN A 58 9.42 -0.04 -10.46
N VAL A 59 8.11 -0.10 -10.29
CA VAL A 59 7.16 -0.44 -11.35
C VAL A 59 6.18 0.70 -11.56
N ASN A 60 5.84 0.97 -12.82
CA ASN A 60 4.71 1.84 -13.11
C ASN A 60 3.40 1.04 -12.91
N PRO A 61 2.57 1.37 -11.89
CA PRO A 61 1.39 0.58 -11.56
C PRO A 61 0.34 0.57 -12.67
N MET A 62 0.23 1.65 -13.44
CA MET A 62 -0.71 1.72 -14.57
C MET A 62 -0.30 0.82 -15.72
N LEU A 63 1.01 0.73 -16.01
CA LEU A 63 1.52 -0.19 -17.04
C LEU A 63 1.44 -1.64 -16.58
N LEU A 64 1.73 -1.92 -15.30
CA LEU A 64 1.57 -3.25 -14.73
C LEU A 64 0.11 -3.72 -14.83
N MET A 65 -0.84 -2.90 -14.38
CA MET A 65 -2.27 -3.18 -14.48
C MET A 65 -2.71 -3.41 -15.94
N LYS A 66 -2.23 -2.56 -16.87
CA LYS A 66 -2.50 -2.73 -18.30
C LYS A 66 -1.96 -4.06 -18.83
N GLY A 67 -0.76 -4.44 -18.41
CA GLY A 67 -0.15 -5.72 -18.79
C GLY A 67 -1.00 -6.92 -18.33
N PHE A 68 -1.40 -6.94 -17.06
CA PHE A 68 -2.31 -7.97 -16.55
C PHE A 68 -3.65 -7.98 -17.27
N PHE A 69 -4.26 -6.82 -17.52
CA PHE A 69 -5.52 -6.71 -18.23
C PHE A 69 -5.43 -7.30 -19.65
N LEU A 70 -4.42 -6.92 -20.41
CA LEU A 70 -4.21 -7.44 -21.78
C LEU A 70 -3.94 -8.94 -21.78
N GLY A 71 -3.10 -9.42 -20.86
CA GLY A 71 -2.80 -10.85 -20.73
C GLY A 71 -4.03 -11.67 -20.34
N ALA A 72 -4.85 -11.18 -19.41
CA ALA A 72 -6.08 -11.83 -19.00
C ALA A 72 -7.13 -11.82 -20.13
N THR A 73 -7.26 -10.71 -20.86
CA THR A 73 -8.19 -10.61 -22.00
C THR A 73 -7.80 -11.60 -23.10
N ALA A 74 -6.50 -11.75 -23.39
CA ALA A 74 -6.03 -12.76 -24.35
C ALA A 74 -6.31 -14.20 -23.90
N LYS A 75 -6.60 -14.42 -22.62
CA LYS A 75 -6.99 -15.72 -22.03
C LYS A 75 -8.50 -15.86 -21.79
N GLY A 76 -9.32 -14.95 -22.32
CA GLY A 76 -10.78 -15.03 -22.26
C GLY A 76 -11.42 -14.24 -21.13
N LEU A 77 -10.71 -13.30 -20.47
CA LEU A 77 -11.34 -12.40 -19.51
C LEU A 77 -12.45 -11.57 -20.18
N THR A 78 -13.64 -11.59 -19.63
CA THR A 78 -14.70 -10.62 -19.92
C THR A 78 -14.64 -9.49 -18.91
N PHE A 79 -14.49 -8.26 -19.38
CA PHE A 79 -14.44 -7.07 -18.54
C PHE A 79 -15.73 -6.25 -18.62
N LEU A 80 -16.52 -6.29 -17.55
CA LEU A 80 -17.78 -5.56 -17.44
C LEU A 80 -17.49 -4.16 -16.86
N ARG A 81 -17.57 -3.14 -17.70
CA ARG A 81 -17.34 -1.75 -17.29
C ARG A 81 -18.59 -1.15 -16.66
N ARG A 82 -18.41 -0.32 -15.63
CA ARG A 82 -19.50 0.39 -14.95
C ARG A 82 -20.54 -0.58 -14.37
N SER A 83 -20.12 -1.78 -14.04
CA SER A 83 -20.94 -2.83 -13.47
C SER A 83 -20.45 -3.10 -12.05
N ARG A 84 -21.29 -2.83 -11.09
CA ARG A 84 -21.06 -3.06 -9.66
C ARG A 84 -22.01 -4.15 -9.19
N PRO A 85 -21.60 -5.12 -8.36
CA PRO A 85 -22.54 -6.00 -7.71
C PRO A 85 -23.43 -5.21 -6.75
N GLU A 86 -24.74 -5.48 -6.78
CA GLU A 86 -25.76 -4.92 -5.89
C GLU A 86 -26.32 -5.98 -4.94
N SER A 87 -26.25 -7.26 -5.34
CA SER A 87 -26.48 -8.38 -4.44
C SER A 87 -25.62 -9.58 -4.82
N LEU A 88 -25.27 -10.36 -3.81
CA LEU A 88 -24.60 -11.64 -3.90
C LEU A 88 -25.44 -12.66 -3.14
N SER A 89 -25.80 -13.77 -3.76
CA SER A 89 -26.62 -14.79 -3.13
C SER A 89 -26.13 -16.19 -3.51
N PRO A 90 -25.88 -17.10 -2.55
CA PRO A 90 -25.61 -18.49 -2.85
C PRO A 90 -26.92 -19.13 -3.35
N ARG A 91 -26.84 -19.86 -4.48
CA ARG A 91 -27.98 -20.52 -5.08
C ARG A 91 -27.56 -21.85 -5.72
N ASN A 92 -28.08 -22.96 -5.22
CA ASN A 92 -27.81 -24.30 -5.75
C ASN A 92 -26.31 -24.62 -5.88
N GLY A 93 -25.49 -24.25 -4.89
CA GLY A 93 -24.03 -24.45 -4.91
C GLY A 93 -23.27 -23.53 -5.86
N ARG A 94 -23.91 -22.50 -6.38
CA ARG A 94 -23.32 -21.43 -7.21
C ARG A 94 -23.64 -20.07 -6.61
N TRP A 95 -23.05 -19.01 -7.15
CA TRP A 95 -23.33 -17.63 -6.80
C TRP A 95 -24.17 -16.95 -7.88
N GLU A 96 -25.27 -16.32 -7.48
CA GLU A 96 -26.02 -15.38 -8.28
C GLU A 96 -25.60 -13.95 -7.92
N ILE A 97 -25.21 -13.17 -8.92
CA ILE A 97 -24.71 -11.79 -8.76
C ILE A 97 -25.62 -10.87 -9.57
N LYS A 98 -26.34 -9.98 -8.92
CA LYS A 98 -27.08 -8.92 -9.61
C LYS A 98 -26.20 -7.69 -9.74
N LEU A 99 -26.09 -7.17 -10.95
CA LEU A 99 -25.27 -6.01 -11.27
C LEU A 99 -26.10 -4.73 -11.34
N SER A 100 -25.47 -3.60 -11.09
CA SER A 100 -26.07 -2.25 -11.21
C SER A 100 -26.58 -1.92 -12.63
N THR A 101 -26.22 -2.73 -13.61
CA THR A 101 -26.75 -2.65 -14.99
C THR A 101 -28.07 -3.36 -15.18
N GLY A 102 -28.57 -4.06 -14.15
CA GLY A 102 -29.74 -4.94 -14.22
C GLY A 102 -29.45 -6.36 -14.73
N GLU A 103 -28.22 -6.64 -15.11
CA GLU A 103 -27.76 -7.96 -15.55
C GLU A 103 -27.55 -8.89 -14.34
N THR A 104 -27.84 -10.18 -14.51
CA THR A 104 -27.59 -11.21 -13.51
C THR A 104 -26.56 -12.19 -14.04
N LEU A 105 -25.55 -12.49 -13.22
CA LEU A 105 -24.50 -13.45 -13.53
C LEU A 105 -24.60 -14.66 -12.59
N GLU A 106 -24.26 -15.84 -13.10
CA GLU A 106 -24.08 -17.04 -12.30
C GLU A 106 -22.64 -17.55 -12.40
N THR A 107 -22.03 -17.87 -11.25
CA THR A 107 -20.64 -18.35 -11.21
C THR A 107 -20.46 -19.40 -10.12
N GLY A 108 -19.43 -20.24 -10.25
CA GLY A 108 -19.00 -21.18 -9.19
C GLY A 108 -18.23 -20.51 -8.07
N SER A 109 -17.52 -19.41 -8.36
CA SER A 109 -16.68 -18.73 -7.40
C SER A 109 -16.72 -17.22 -7.59
N VAL A 110 -16.58 -16.48 -6.49
CA VAL A 110 -16.48 -15.02 -6.43
C VAL A 110 -15.17 -14.66 -5.72
N VAL A 111 -14.39 -13.75 -6.29
CA VAL A 111 -13.19 -13.20 -5.63
C VAL A 111 -13.41 -11.72 -5.36
N ASN A 112 -13.45 -11.35 -4.09
CA ASN A 112 -13.51 -9.96 -3.68
C ASN A 112 -12.10 -9.35 -3.68
N ALA A 113 -11.74 -8.69 -4.78
CA ALA A 113 -10.49 -7.95 -4.96
C ALA A 113 -10.74 -6.43 -5.05
N ALA A 114 -11.80 -5.93 -4.39
CA ALA A 114 -12.27 -4.57 -4.51
C ALA A 114 -11.44 -3.52 -3.74
N GLY A 115 -10.26 -3.89 -3.20
CA GLY A 115 -9.33 -2.96 -2.55
C GLY A 115 -9.99 -2.23 -1.38
N ALA A 116 -9.97 -0.90 -1.39
CA ALA A 116 -10.57 -0.09 -0.33
C ALA A 116 -12.10 -0.24 -0.20
N TRP A 117 -12.76 -0.76 -1.23
CA TRP A 117 -14.22 -1.04 -1.25
C TRP A 117 -14.56 -2.50 -0.92
N ALA A 118 -13.58 -3.31 -0.51
CA ALA A 118 -13.79 -4.73 -0.24
C ALA A 118 -14.87 -4.95 0.83
N ASN A 119 -14.91 -4.09 1.86
CA ASN A 119 -15.91 -4.20 2.92
C ASN A 119 -17.35 -3.89 2.44
N GLU A 120 -17.52 -3.03 1.43
CA GLU A 120 -18.82 -2.79 0.81
C GLU A 120 -19.37 -4.06 0.11
N ILE A 121 -18.47 -4.83 -0.52
CA ILE A 121 -18.85 -6.11 -1.15
C ILE A 121 -19.16 -7.17 -0.08
N CYS A 122 -18.41 -7.23 0.99
CA CYS A 122 -18.69 -8.12 2.12
C CYS A 122 -20.04 -7.80 2.77
N GLY A 123 -20.39 -6.51 2.87
CA GLY A 123 -21.69 -6.06 3.38
C GLY A 123 -22.90 -6.59 2.61
N LEU A 124 -22.75 -6.95 1.33
CA LEU A 124 -23.82 -7.62 0.55
C LEU A 124 -24.15 -9.03 1.07
N LEU A 125 -23.25 -9.61 1.86
CA LEU A 125 -23.38 -10.92 2.51
C LEU A 125 -23.63 -10.81 4.02
N GLY A 126 -23.82 -9.58 4.55
CA GLY A 126 -23.91 -9.35 5.99
C GLY A 126 -22.59 -9.53 6.74
N LEU A 127 -21.47 -9.59 6.01
CA LEU A 127 -20.12 -9.73 6.57
C LEU A 127 -19.48 -8.35 6.78
N GLU A 128 -18.68 -8.24 7.84
CA GLU A 128 -17.85 -7.08 8.09
C GLU A 128 -16.38 -7.49 8.27
N PHE A 129 -15.52 -6.96 7.41
CA PHE A 129 -14.07 -7.07 7.56
C PHE A 129 -13.49 -5.70 7.92
N PRO A 130 -12.49 -5.62 8.81
CA PRO A 130 -11.92 -4.33 9.22
C PRO A 130 -10.96 -3.78 8.15
N ILE A 131 -11.40 -3.74 6.89
CA ILE A 131 -10.68 -3.14 5.77
C ILE A 131 -11.19 -1.72 5.58
N ALA A 132 -10.38 -0.74 5.94
CA ALA A 132 -10.74 0.66 5.87
C ALA A 132 -9.89 1.42 4.83
N PRO A 133 -10.48 2.41 4.12
CA PRO A 133 -9.72 3.26 3.21
C PRO A 133 -8.77 4.17 4.01
N ARG A 134 -7.48 4.17 3.65
CA ARG A 134 -6.45 5.02 4.23
C ARG A 134 -5.89 5.93 3.16
N LYS A 135 -6.19 7.23 3.23
CA LYS A 135 -5.82 8.23 2.24
C LYS A 135 -4.31 8.49 2.26
N GLY A 136 -3.72 8.61 1.09
CA GLY A 136 -2.36 9.10 0.90
C GLY A 136 -2.31 10.16 -0.17
N GLN A 137 -1.79 11.35 0.17
CA GLN A 137 -1.61 12.47 -0.74
C GLN A 137 -0.20 12.49 -1.31
N VAL A 138 -0.06 12.88 -2.57
CA VAL A 138 1.20 12.88 -3.32
C VAL A 138 1.32 14.16 -4.13
N LEU A 139 2.55 14.73 -4.15
CA LEU A 139 2.97 15.80 -5.05
C LEU A 139 3.64 15.21 -6.28
N VAL A 140 3.44 15.85 -7.43
CA VAL A 140 4.12 15.50 -8.69
C VAL A 140 4.88 16.73 -9.18
N THR A 141 6.18 16.56 -9.46
CA THR A 141 7.02 17.64 -9.98
C THR A 141 6.84 17.84 -11.48
N GLU A 142 7.30 18.95 -12.00
CA GLU A 142 7.69 19.08 -13.40
C GLU A 142 8.75 18.04 -13.78
N GLN A 143 9.09 17.93 -15.07
CA GLN A 143 10.18 17.07 -15.51
C GLN A 143 11.52 17.63 -15.05
N LEU A 144 12.36 16.80 -14.47
CA LEU A 144 13.67 17.14 -13.96
C LEU A 144 14.74 16.21 -14.55
N PRO A 145 15.99 16.66 -14.64
CA PRO A 145 17.13 15.75 -14.81
C PRO A 145 17.13 14.69 -13.70
N PRO A 146 17.73 13.52 -13.91
CA PRO A 146 17.90 12.53 -12.86
C PRO A 146 18.60 13.11 -11.63
N LEU A 147 17.92 13.10 -10.48
CA LEU A 147 18.45 13.62 -9.21
C LEU A 147 19.16 12.55 -8.37
N GLY A 148 19.13 11.31 -8.81
CA GLY A 148 19.77 10.17 -8.18
C GLY A 148 19.49 8.87 -8.91
N ALA A 149 20.17 7.81 -8.49
CA ALA A 149 20.14 6.51 -9.15
C ALA A 149 18.97 5.60 -8.71
N THR A 150 18.38 5.86 -7.53
CA THR A 150 17.36 4.99 -6.92
C THR A 150 16.20 5.80 -6.34
N ASN A 151 15.17 5.11 -5.87
CA ASN A 151 14.11 5.72 -5.08
C ASN A 151 14.57 5.87 -3.64
N VAL A 152 14.19 6.96 -3.00
CA VAL A 152 14.56 7.28 -1.62
C VAL A 152 13.33 7.35 -0.73
N TRP A 153 13.45 6.87 0.49
CA TRP A 153 12.48 7.03 1.56
C TRP A 153 13.20 7.30 2.89
N SER A 154 12.52 7.90 3.85
CA SER A 154 13.16 8.21 5.13
C SER A 154 13.19 7.00 6.06
N ALA A 155 14.22 6.91 6.89
CA ALA A 155 14.28 5.90 7.96
C ALA A 155 13.06 5.97 8.89
N GLN A 156 12.50 7.16 9.12
CA GLN A 156 11.27 7.34 9.89
C GLN A 156 10.07 6.61 9.29
N TYR A 157 10.07 6.35 7.99
CA TYR A 157 9.05 5.53 7.33
C TYR A 157 9.13 4.07 7.82
N ILE A 158 10.33 3.50 7.95
CA ILE A 158 10.56 2.16 8.54
C ILE A 158 10.06 2.16 9.98
N VAL A 159 10.52 3.12 10.76
CA VAL A 159 10.14 3.27 12.17
C VAL A 159 8.62 3.31 12.31
N SER A 160 7.91 4.03 11.46
CA SER A 160 6.44 4.12 11.51
C SER A 160 5.74 2.81 11.16
N LYS A 161 6.34 1.95 10.32
CA LYS A 161 5.81 0.62 9.98
C LYS A 161 6.08 -0.44 11.05
N LEU A 162 7.23 -0.36 11.72
CA LEU A 162 7.65 -1.36 12.72
C LEU A 162 7.13 -1.05 14.13
N ARG A 163 6.50 0.10 14.34
CA ARG A 163 6.00 0.49 15.66
C ARG A 163 4.73 -0.23 16.04
N PRO A 164 4.66 -0.70 17.29
CA PRO A 164 3.40 -1.10 17.88
C PRO A 164 2.40 0.06 17.92
N ALA A 165 1.12 -0.23 17.77
CA ALA A 165 0.06 0.75 17.94
C ALA A 165 0.15 1.43 19.31
N GLY A 166 0.02 2.76 19.37
CA GLY A 166 0.07 3.53 20.63
C GLY A 166 1.44 4.02 21.05
N VAL A 167 2.53 3.68 20.36
CA VAL A 167 3.85 4.28 20.64
C VAL A 167 3.94 5.67 19.96
N PRO A 168 4.23 6.77 20.68
CA PRO A 168 4.33 8.11 20.10
C PRO A 168 5.38 8.18 18.97
N ALA A 169 5.13 8.99 17.96
CA ALA A 169 6.11 9.27 16.93
C ALA A 169 7.39 9.86 17.53
N PRO A 170 8.60 9.62 16.95
CA PRO A 170 9.79 10.35 17.37
C PRO A 170 9.49 11.85 17.35
N GLY A 171 10.15 12.60 18.23
CA GLY A 171 9.97 14.05 18.34
C GLY A 171 10.05 14.78 17.02
N ALA A 172 9.77 16.08 17.03
CA ALA A 172 9.77 16.92 15.83
C ALA A 172 11.02 16.67 14.97
N ALA A 173 10.81 16.31 13.70
CA ALA A 173 11.93 16.17 12.77
C ALA A 173 12.65 17.51 12.59
N PRO A 174 13.97 17.52 12.30
CA PRO A 174 14.78 18.74 12.23
C PRO A 174 14.30 19.80 11.22
N TRP A 175 13.45 19.42 10.29
CA TRP A 175 12.86 20.32 9.27
C TRP A 175 11.55 20.98 9.71
N MET A 176 11.01 20.60 10.87
CA MET A 176 9.75 21.14 11.38
C MET A 176 10.02 22.43 12.17
N SER A 177 9.15 23.43 11.99
CA SER A 177 9.28 24.75 12.60
C SER A 177 8.92 24.79 14.10
N GLY A 178 8.48 23.66 14.65
CA GLY A 178 8.14 23.55 16.06
C GLY A 178 7.08 22.50 16.38
N PRO A 179 6.61 22.45 17.63
CA PRO A 179 5.70 21.41 18.13
C PRO A 179 4.35 21.33 17.38
N GLU A 180 3.81 22.48 16.94
CA GLU A 180 2.56 22.53 16.21
C GLU A 180 2.68 21.84 14.84
N GLU A 181 3.75 22.13 14.12
CA GLU A 181 4.01 21.50 12.82
C GLU A 181 4.27 20.00 12.98
N ALA A 182 4.99 19.60 14.04
CA ALA A 182 5.20 18.19 14.36
C ALA A 182 3.87 17.46 14.64
N ARG A 183 2.95 18.09 15.36
CA ARG A 183 1.62 17.55 15.61
C ARG A 183 0.84 17.39 14.29
N LYS A 184 0.80 18.41 13.44
CA LYS A 184 0.14 18.35 12.13
C LYS A 184 0.74 17.26 11.23
N ALA A 185 2.05 17.14 11.20
CA ALA A 185 2.74 16.08 10.45
C ALA A 185 2.35 14.68 10.96
N ALA A 186 2.19 14.51 12.26
CA ALA A 186 1.72 13.28 12.87
C ALA A 186 0.24 13.00 12.55
N ASP A 187 -0.63 14.03 12.64
CA ASP A 187 -2.06 13.93 12.32
C ASP A 187 -2.28 13.51 10.84
N PHE A 188 -1.47 14.04 9.93
CA PHE A 188 -1.47 13.60 8.51
C PHE A 188 -0.75 12.26 8.29
N GLY A 189 -0.09 11.71 9.28
CA GLY A 189 0.70 10.48 9.14
C GLY A 189 1.78 10.61 8.06
N LEU A 190 2.55 11.71 8.14
CA LEU A 190 3.51 12.08 7.10
C LEU A 190 4.63 11.03 6.99
N GLY A 191 4.82 10.49 5.78
CA GLY A 191 5.96 9.67 5.40
C GLY A 191 6.71 10.31 4.25
N PHE A 192 7.99 9.99 4.10
CA PHE A 192 8.78 10.49 2.99
C PHE A 192 9.13 9.37 2.03
N ALA A 193 8.71 9.52 0.80
CA ALA A 193 9.17 8.76 -0.36
C ALA A 193 9.41 9.73 -1.52
N PHE A 194 10.52 9.57 -2.19
CA PHE A 194 10.96 10.36 -3.34
C PHE A 194 11.27 9.42 -4.49
N THR A 195 10.38 9.38 -5.47
CA THR A 195 10.34 8.36 -6.50
C THR A 195 10.38 9.00 -7.87
N GLY A 196 11.45 8.80 -8.62
CA GLY A 196 11.56 9.23 -10.02
C GLY A 196 10.68 8.37 -10.93
N THR A 197 10.06 8.97 -11.95
CA THR A 197 9.31 8.26 -12.97
C THR A 197 10.12 8.16 -14.27
N HIS A 198 9.76 7.24 -15.15
CA HIS A 198 10.38 7.13 -16.47
C HIS A 198 10.22 8.41 -17.31
N SER A 199 9.19 9.21 -17.04
CA SER A 199 8.93 10.49 -17.72
C SER A 199 9.72 11.67 -17.15
N GLY A 200 10.60 11.44 -16.14
CA GLY A 200 11.40 12.48 -15.50
C GLY A 200 10.70 13.28 -14.41
N ASN A 201 9.43 13.02 -14.14
CA ASN A 201 8.75 13.62 -12.98
C ASN A 201 9.14 12.86 -11.70
N TYR A 202 9.07 13.52 -10.55
CA TYR A 202 9.20 12.88 -9.25
C TYR A 202 7.87 12.88 -8.51
N LEU A 203 7.57 11.77 -7.87
CA LEU A 203 6.46 11.60 -6.93
C LEU A 203 6.99 11.77 -5.52
N ILE A 204 6.38 12.67 -4.76
CA ILE A 204 6.77 12.97 -3.39
C ILE A 204 5.58 12.68 -2.50
N GLY A 205 5.76 11.83 -1.56
CA GLY A 205 4.68 11.42 -0.65
C GLY A 205 5.16 10.50 0.45
N SER A 206 4.24 10.09 1.23
CA SER A 206 2.82 10.38 1.21
C SER A 206 2.29 10.58 2.64
N THR A 207 1.06 11.04 2.72
CA THR A 207 0.32 11.01 3.99
C THR A 207 -0.29 9.62 4.26
N ARG A 208 -0.81 9.43 5.49
CA ARG A 208 -1.58 8.26 5.93
C ARG A 208 -2.72 8.71 6.83
N GLU A 209 -3.84 9.04 6.21
CA GLU A 209 -4.98 9.67 6.87
C GLU A 209 -6.19 8.74 6.94
N ASN A 210 -6.87 8.73 8.06
CA ASN A 210 -8.18 8.09 8.21
C ASN A 210 -9.28 9.08 7.79
N ALA A 211 -9.46 9.26 6.48
CA ALA A 211 -10.38 10.22 5.88
C ALA A 211 -11.56 9.56 5.14
N GLY A 212 -11.85 8.28 5.44
CA GLY A 212 -12.84 7.53 4.70
C GLY A 212 -12.53 7.52 3.19
N PHE A 213 -13.55 7.66 2.36
CA PHE A 213 -13.41 7.67 0.90
C PHE A 213 -13.09 9.06 0.32
N ASP A 214 -12.83 10.07 1.15
CA ASP A 214 -12.41 11.40 0.66
C ASP A 214 -11.03 11.34 0.02
N LYS A 215 -10.94 11.78 -1.25
CA LYS A 215 -9.69 11.90 -2.04
C LYS A 215 -9.28 13.34 -2.29
N THR A 216 -9.87 14.29 -1.58
CA THR A 216 -9.50 15.70 -1.67
C THR A 216 -8.08 15.90 -1.14
N THR A 217 -7.25 16.62 -1.88
CA THR A 217 -5.92 17.00 -1.42
C THR A 217 -5.98 18.27 -0.59
N VAL A 218 -5.23 18.30 0.51
CA VAL A 218 -5.24 19.39 1.50
C VAL A 218 -3.97 20.23 1.36
N PRO A 219 -4.05 21.53 1.08
CA PRO A 219 -2.87 22.37 0.87
C PRO A 219 -1.87 22.33 2.03
N GLU A 220 -2.34 22.21 3.27
CA GLU A 220 -1.49 22.13 4.45
C GLU A 220 -0.63 20.86 4.45
N ALA A 221 -1.21 19.69 4.14
CA ALA A 221 -0.48 18.44 4.03
C ALA A 221 0.54 18.47 2.88
N LEU A 222 0.14 19.06 1.75
CA LEU A 222 1.03 19.22 0.58
C LEU A 222 2.20 20.17 0.90
N GLY A 223 1.97 21.23 1.66
CA GLY A 223 3.02 22.13 2.13
C GLY A 223 4.03 21.44 3.06
N LEU A 224 3.57 20.52 3.92
CA LEU A 224 4.45 19.69 4.75
C LEU A 224 5.30 18.73 3.89
N LEU A 225 4.72 18.07 2.90
CA LEU A 225 5.45 17.21 1.97
C LEU A 225 6.50 18.00 1.17
N ALA A 226 6.17 19.21 0.72
CA ALA A 226 7.09 20.09 0.00
C ALA A 226 8.28 20.50 0.89
N ARG A 227 8.05 20.90 2.14
CA ARG A 227 9.13 21.21 3.09
C ARG A 227 9.99 20.00 3.40
N GLN A 228 9.38 18.84 3.55
CA GLN A 228 10.08 17.59 3.82
C GLN A 228 11.03 17.22 2.68
N VAL A 229 10.58 17.29 1.41
CA VAL A 229 11.46 16.99 0.28
C VAL A 229 12.61 17.98 0.14
N ILE A 230 12.38 19.27 0.38
CA ILE A 230 13.42 20.29 0.36
C ILE A 230 14.47 20.03 1.45
N HIS A 231 14.05 19.51 2.60
CA HIS A 231 14.98 19.15 3.67
C HIS A 231 15.94 18.01 3.28
N TYR A 232 15.42 16.98 2.60
CA TYR A 232 16.24 15.86 2.12
C TYR A 232 16.98 16.17 0.82
N PHE A 233 16.39 16.97 -0.06
CA PHE A 233 16.91 17.36 -1.36
C PHE A 233 16.79 18.89 -1.55
N PRO A 234 17.76 19.68 -1.09
CA PRO A 234 17.69 21.15 -1.13
C PRO A 234 17.47 21.74 -2.53
N VAL A 235 17.86 21.03 -3.58
CA VAL A 235 17.62 21.41 -4.97
C VAL A 235 16.14 21.55 -5.32
N MET A 236 15.25 20.90 -4.54
CA MET A 236 13.81 20.92 -4.76
C MET A 236 13.15 22.26 -4.40
N LYS A 237 13.85 23.21 -3.79
CA LYS A 237 13.30 24.53 -3.40
C LYS A 237 12.82 25.36 -4.59
N ASP A 238 13.43 25.17 -5.77
CA ASP A 238 13.14 25.92 -6.98
C ASP A 238 12.33 25.11 -8.01
N VAL A 239 11.82 23.93 -7.62
CA VAL A 239 11.09 23.01 -8.49
C VAL A 239 9.59 23.26 -8.40
N HIS A 240 8.90 23.26 -9.56
CA HIS A 240 7.47 23.41 -9.63
C HIS A 240 6.73 22.08 -9.44
N PHE A 241 5.68 22.11 -8.63
CA PHE A 241 4.73 21.02 -8.55
C PHE A 241 3.60 21.25 -9.54
N ILE A 242 3.44 20.33 -10.48
CA ILE A 242 2.47 20.45 -11.58
C ILE A 242 1.16 19.74 -11.32
N ARG A 243 1.14 18.84 -10.31
CA ARG A 243 -0.05 18.07 -9.96
C ARG A 243 0.01 17.58 -8.50
N THR A 244 -1.19 17.40 -7.94
CA THR A 244 -1.42 16.69 -6.70
C THR A 244 -2.48 15.63 -6.91
N PHE A 245 -2.43 14.54 -6.18
CA PHE A 245 -3.48 13.53 -6.15
C PHE A 245 -3.49 12.79 -4.82
N ALA A 246 -4.62 12.14 -4.52
CA ALA A 246 -4.73 11.22 -3.39
C ALA A 246 -5.25 9.87 -3.85
N GLY A 247 -4.74 8.82 -3.20
CA GLY A 247 -5.18 7.44 -3.34
C GLY A 247 -5.69 6.87 -2.02
N LEU A 248 -6.47 5.80 -2.10
CA LEU A 248 -6.99 5.09 -0.93
C LEU A 248 -6.33 3.72 -0.85
N ARG A 249 -5.62 3.47 0.27
CA ARG A 249 -5.05 2.16 0.57
C ARG A 249 -6.07 1.34 1.34
N PRO A 250 -6.26 0.05 1.00
CA PRO A 250 -7.07 -0.87 1.81
C PRO A 250 -6.26 -1.27 3.06
N SER A 251 -6.54 -0.65 4.20
CA SER A 251 -5.79 -0.89 5.43
C SER A 251 -6.55 -1.83 6.35
N THR A 252 -5.85 -2.82 6.91
CA THR A 252 -6.31 -3.70 7.98
C THR A 252 -5.67 -3.29 9.31
N PRO A 253 -6.23 -3.64 10.46
CA PRO A 253 -5.67 -3.29 11.78
C PRO A 253 -4.28 -3.89 12.03
N ASP A 254 -4.02 -5.09 11.51
CA ASP A 254 -2.75 -5.81 11.63
C ASP A 254 -1.76 -5.51 10.50
N GLY A 255 -2.16 -4.72 9.50
CA GLY A 255 -1.34 -4.39 8.33
C GLY A 255 -1.13 -5.54 7.34
N MET A 256 -1.81 -6.68 7.54
CA MET A 256 -1.68 -7.88 6.70
C MET A 256 -2.90 -8.01 5.78
N PRO A 257 -2.74 -8.44 4.51
CA PRO A 257 -3.86 -8.64 3.61
C PRO A 257 -4.75 -9.82 4.07
N VAL A 258 -6.01 -9.80 3.63
CA VAL A 258 -6.97 -10.88 3.81
C VAL A 258 -7.02 -11.68 2.51
N ILE A 259 -6.55 -12.94 2.56
CA ILE A 259 -6.48 -13.83 1.40
C ILE A 259 -6.99 -15.22 1.82
N GLY A 260 -8.05 -15.68 1.20
CA GLY A 260 -8.62 -17.00 1.48
C GLY A 260 -10.10 -17.10 1.20
N GLU A 261 -10.63 -18.31 1.28
CA GLU A 261 -12.07 -18.56 1.27
C GLU A 261 -12.69 -18.11 2.58
N VAL A 262 -13.88 -17.52 2.52
CA VAL A 262 -14.57 -17.03 3.72
C VAL A 262 -15.40 -18.16 4.34
N PRO A 263 -15.19 -18.51 5.62
CA PRO A 263 -16.01 -19.51 6.32
C PRO A 263 -17.51 -19.23 6.25
N GLY A 264 -18.31 -20.24 6.06
CA GLY A 264 -19.76 -20.11 5.88
C GLY A 264 -20.21 -19.69 4.48
N PHE A 265 -19.28 -19.29 3.60
CA PHE A 265 -19.57 -18.82 2.23
C PHE A 265 -18.74 -19.57 1.18
N PRO A 266 -19.02 -20.86 0.93
CA PRO A 266 -18.25 -21.67 -0.02
C PRO A 266 -18.17 -21.02 -1.40
N GLY A 267 -16.95 -20.95 -1.95
CA GLY A 267 -16.69 -20.32 -3.25
C GLY A 267 -16.58 -18.79 -3.18
N PHE A 268 -16.66 -18.15 -2.01
CA PHE A 268 -16.39 -16.72 -1.85
C PHE A 268 -15.01 -16.50 -1.25
N PHE A 269 -14.14 -15.83 -1.99
CA PHE A 269 -12.73 -15.61 -1.62
C PHE A 269 -12.42 -14.13 -1.43
N MET A 270 -11.60 -13.84 -0.43
CA MET A 270 -11.01 -12.51 -0.21
C MET A 270 -9.62 -12.43 -0.83
N ALA A 271 -9.30 -11.28 -1.45
CA ALA A 271 -7.97 -10.90 -1.93
C ALA A 271 -7.79 -9.38 -1.81
N ALA A 272 -7.80 -8.86 -0.59
CA ALA A 272 -7.82 -7.42 -0.30
C ALA A 272 -7.03 -7.07 0.98
N GLY A 273 -6.96 -5.80 1.34
CA GLY A 273 -6.34 -5.38 2.61
C GLY A 273 -4.82 -5.20 2.57
N HIS A 274 -4.21 -5.03 1.39
CA HIS A 274 -2.75 -5.00 1.20
C HIS A 274 -2.06 -3.68 1.61
N GLU A 275 -2.77 -2.72 2.13
CA GLU A 275 -2.26 -1.37 2.47
C GLU A 275 -1.45 -0.77 1.32
N GLY A 276 -0.22 -0.33 1.55
CA GLY A 276 0.67 0.26 0.54
C GLY A 276 1.49 -0.74 -0.28
N ASP A 277 1.45 -2.03 0.05
CA ASP A 277 2.30 -3.07 -0.54
C ASP A 277 1.61 -3.86 -1.66
N GLY A 278 0.32 -3.57 -1.91
CA GLY A 278 -0.51 -4.33 -2.85
C GLY A 278 -0.02 -4.38 -4.29
N ILE A 279 0.68 -3.33 -4.77
CA ILE A 279 1.23 -3.33 -6.13
C ILE A 279 2.32 -4.39 -6.26
N ALA A 280 3.27 -4.43 -5.32
CA ALA A 280 4.37 -5.41 -5.32
C ALA A 280 3.86 -6.84 -5.08
N LEU A 281 2.84 -7.00 -4.23
CA LEU A 281 2.27 -8.30 -3.88
C LEU A 281 1.23 -8.80 -4.89
N SER A 282 0.76 -7.97 -5.84
CA SER A 282 -0.33 -8.35 -6.75
C SER A 282 -0.06 -9.63 -7.58
N PRO A 283 1.17 -9.91 -8.08
CA PRO A 283 1.42 -11.13 -8.84
C PRO A 283 1.26 -12.39 -8.00
N ILE A 284 1.82 -12.39 -6.79
CA ILE A 284 1.73 -13.56 -5.90
C ILE A 284 0.33 -13.74 -5.33
N THR A 285 -0.36 -12.64 -5.00
CA THR A 285 -1.75 -12.68 -4.55
C THR A 285 -2.66 -13.29 -5.63
N GLY A 286 -2.49 -12.85 -6.89
CA GLY A 286 -3.26 -13.40 -7.99
C GLY A 286 -3.01 -14.89 -8.20
N ARG A 287 -1.75 -15.36 -8.14
CA ARG A 287 -1.39 -16.77 -8.23
C ARG A 287 -2.02 -17.60 -7.11
N VAL A 288 -1.82 -17.17 -5.88
CA VAL A 288 -2.35 -17.85 -4.70
C VAL A 288 -3.87 -17.92 -4.72
N THR A 289 -4.54 -16.81 -5.07
CA THR A 289 -6.00 -16.79 -5.18
C THR A 289 -6.49 -17.75 -6.27
N ALA A 290 -5.80 -17.82 -7.41
CA ALA A 290 -6.14 -18.79 -8.47
C ALA A 290 -5.97 -20.23 -7.98
N ASP A 291 -4.91 -20.55 -7.23
CA ASP A 291 -4.71 -21.87 -6.64
C ASP A 291 -5.86 -22.24 -5.70
N LEU A 292 -6.29 -21.31 -4.84
CA LEU A 292 -7.43 -21.52 -3.94
C LEU A 292 -8.74 -21.77 -4.69
N VAL A 293 -9.05 -20.94 -5.69
CA VAL A 293 -10.27 -21.07 -6.51
C VAL A 293 -10.32 -22.40 -7.26
N GLU A 294 -9.17 -22.92 -7.67
CA GLU A 294 -9.05 -24.22 -8.36
C GLU A 294 -8.88 -25.40 -7.38
N GLY A 295 -8.97 -25.16 -6.08
CA GLY A 295 -8.81 -26.19 -5.05
C GLY A 295 -7.38 -26.74 -4.92
N ARG A 296 -6.38 -26.03 -5.44
CA ARG A 296 -4.97 -26.38 -5.28
C ARG A 296 -4.40 -25.81 -4.00
N LYS A 297 -3.47 -26.54 -3.40
CA LYS A 297 -2.73 -26.04 -2.24
C LYS A 297 -1.72 -24.98 -2.69
N PRO A 298 -1.76 -23.76 -2.13
CA PRO A 298 -0.76 -22.74 -2.38
C PRO A 298 0.65 -23.18 -1.95
N GLU A 299 1.67 -22.68 -2.63
CA GLU A 299 3.08 -22.93 -2.30
C GLU A 299 3.50 -22.34 -0.96
N PHE A 300 2.83 -21.27 -0.52
CA PHE A 300 3.11 -20.58 0.72
C PHE A 300 2.01 -20.80 1.76
N SER A 301 2.37 -20.75 3.05
CA SER A 301 1.38 -20.73 4.12
C SER A 301 0.56 -19.44 4.08
N LEU A 302 -0.76 -19.57 4.16
CA LEU A 302 -1.69 -18.45 4.24
C LEU A 302 -2.22 -18.20 5.66
N GLU A 303 -1.69 -18.89 6.65
CA GLU A 303 -2.16 -18.86 8.04
C GLU A 303 -2.32 -17.42 8.58
N SER A 304 -1.34 -16.56 8.31
CA SER A 304 -1.36 -15.16 8.74
C SER A 304 -2.30 -14.26 7.90
N PHE A 305 -2.84 -14.77 6.80
CA PHE A 305 -3.66 -14.00 5.86
C PHE A 305 -5.11 -14.45 5.82
N ARG A 306 -5.45 -15.54 6.52
CA ARG A 306 -6.78 -16.13 6.49
C ARG A 306 -7.88 -15.17 6.95
N PRO A 307 -9.08 -15.22 6.33
CA PRO A 307 -10.21 -14.38 6.71
C PRO A 307 -10.69 -14.59 8.15
N GLU A 308 -10.62 -15.82 8.66
CA GLU A 308 -11.09 -16.22 9.98
C GLU A 308 -10.55 -15.37 11.12
N ARG A 309 -9.30 -14.87 11.00
CA ARG A 309 -8.66 -14.07 12.03
C ARG A 309 -9.40 -12.77 12.38
N PHE A 310 -10.33 -12.34 11.53
CA PHE A 310 -11.20 -11.18 11.76
C PHE A 310 -12.66 -11.55 12.00
N LEU A 311 -13.03 -12.82 11.84
CA LEU A 311 -14.40 -13.31 12.04
C LEU A 311 -14.58 -13.95 13.41
N GLU A 312 -13.50 -14.37 14.08
CA GLU A 312 -13.50 -14.91 15.42
C GLU A 312 -14.06 -13.86 16.40
N GLY A 313 -15.32 -14.04 16.84
CA GLY A 313 -16.05 -13.11 17.72
C GLY A 313 -17.23 -12.36 17.09
N GLN A 314 -17.48 -12.53 15.80
CA GLN A 314 -18.68 -12.02 15.12
C GLN A 314 -19.77 -13.08 15.09
N GLY A 315 -20.35 -13.53 16.22
CA GLY A 315 -21.50 -14.42 16.33
C GLY A 315 -21.63 -15.59 15.33
N ASP A 316 -22.39 -16.60 15.64
CA ASP A 316 -22.57 -17.81 14.79
C ASP A 316 -22.94 -17.44 13.34
N LEU A 317 -21.96 -17.55 12.44
CA LEU A 317 -22.13 -17.31 10.98
C LEU A 317 -23.07 -18.34 10.32
N ASP A 318 -23.45 -19.39 11.05
CA ASP A 318 -24.33 -20.48 10.55
C ASP A 318 -25.78 -20.02 10.31
N GLU A 319 -26.24 -18.92 10.94
CA GLU A 319 -27.61 -18.42 10.69
C GLU A 319 -27.70 -17.60 9.39
N ALA A 320 -26.63 -16.93 8.95
CA ALA A 320 -26.62 -16.11 7.75
C ALA A 320 -26.57 -16.91 6.43
N ALA A 321 -26.08 -18.15 6.49
CA ALA A 321 -26.00 -19.05 5.32
C ALA A 321 -27.31 -19.83 5.03
N SER A 322 -28.32 -19.73 5.93
CA SER A 322 -29.57 -20.51 5.86
C SER A 322 -30.80 -19.70 5.45
N GLY A 323 -30.62 -18.41 5.10
CA GLY A 323 -31.75 -17.50 4.75
C GLY A 323 -31.94 -17.31 3.23
#